data_c788db234c15bc34f7378d6ea6703c8a
#
_entry.id   c788db234c15bc34f7378d6ea6703c8a
#
_cell.length_a   1.000
_cell.length_b   1.000
_cell.length_c   1.000
_cell.angle_alpha   90.00
_cell.angle_beta   90.00
_cell.angle_gamma   90.00
#
_symmetry.space_group_name_H-M   'P 1'
#
loop_
_entity.id
_entity.type
_entity.pdbx_description
1 polymer ?
#
loop_
_entity_poly.entity_id
_entity_poly.type
_entity_poly.pdbx_seq_one_letter_code
_entity_poly.pdbx_strand_id
1 'polypeptide(L)'
;MTTTSTAGSGRAAPPAAEPGPRGAAERRFAPTLLAVAVVALGVRLAFLAFGAPPVPRLGDARAYHLLANNLADGRGYIRPFDLLVVGRVHATAEYPPLFPGLLAAVSFLGGRSLDVQRVAMCFVGTGTVALIGLLGRRVAGAVVGLVAAALAAFYPMLVQPDAALMTETLFAFLVVAMLLLTYGVLDRPSMGRFAALGLVVGLATLTRPEGGLLGIALLVPAAVRCRGGGDARRRALLGVAGVGLAVVTVLPWTLRNYARFHTFVPVSNNSFVLEGANCDLTYHGPQIGLWRSTFTLGSRPSADPQCFPGFEIDVDDFNEAHVAAEHRGRGLDYAREHLRRLPVVMGVRWLRTWGLFRPHQQVQVASLEGRSQAWETAGTWMYWVMLPLAAMGFVVGRRRRHRLWPLLVPLATVSLNTMLTYGNQRFRIAAEPTILILTALALAAVVDPRRHRSPAVAAPGAADGAHP
;
A
#
# COMPACT_ATOMS: atom_id res chain seq x y z
N MET A 1 33.58 -79.17 -17.35
CA MET A 1 32.84 -77.89 -17.70
C MET A 1 32.16 -77.39 -16.44
N THR A 2 32.80 -76.50 -15.75
CA THR A 2 32.37 -75.94 -14.46
C THR A 2 31.97 -74.48 -14.73
N THR A 3 30.71 -74.19 -14.60
CA THR A 3 30.15 -72.87 -14.74
C THR A 3 30.17 -72.21 -13.37
N THR A 4 30.98 -71.15 -13.18
CA THR A 4 30.98 -70.24 -12.02
C THR A 4 29.94 -69.17 -12.18
N SER A 5 28.89 -69.17 -11.32
CA SER A 5 27.92 -68.15 -11.16
C SER A 5 28.48 -67.02 -10.30
N THR A 6 28.67 -65.86 -10.86
CA THR A 6 29.02 -64.62 -10.12
C THR A 6 27.73 -63.94 -9.60
N ALA A 7 27.53 -64.09 -8.28
CA ALA A 7 26.44 -63.30 -7.59
C ALA A 7 26.83 -61.84 -7.54
N GLY A 8 26.04 -60.98 -8.26
CA GLY A 8 26.14 -59.52 -8.22
C GLY A 8 25.61 -59.00 -6.86
N SER A 9 26.47 -58.40 -6.05
CA SER A 9 26.14 -57.73 -4.81
C SER A 9 25.37 -56.44 -5.16
N GLY A 10 24.05 -56.47 -5.04
CA GLY A 10 23.20 -55.30 -5.12
C GLY A 10 23.53 -54.33 -3.97
N ARG A 11 24.29 -53.29 -4.24
CA ARG A 11 24.40 -52.14 -3.31
C ARG A 11 23.04 -51.51 -3.18
N ALA A 12 22.40 -51.63 -2.02
CA ALA A 12 21.23 -50.87 -1.65
C ALA A 12 21.55 -49.36 -1.78
N ALA A 13 20.73 -48.62 -2.52
CA ALA A 13 20.86 -47.16 -2.62
C ALA A 13 20.78 -46.58 -1.20
N PRO A 14 21.63 -45.59 -0.85
CA PRO A 14 21.57 -44.98 0.46
C PRO A 14 20.19 -44.32 0.64
N PRO A 15 19.60 -44.37 1.85
CA PRO A 15 18.33 -43.74 2.14
C PRO A 15 18.42 -42.26 1.79
N ALA A 16 17.40 -41.76 1.10
CA ALA A 16 17.33 -40.37 0.71
C ALA A 16 17.48 -39.48 1.96
N ALA A 17 18.50 -38.62 1.98
CA ALA A 17 18.79 -37.76 3.10
C ALA A 17 17.54 -36.93 3.44
N GLU A 18 17.13 -36.92 4.70
CA GLU A 18 16.01 -36.10 5.16
C GLU A 18 16.26 -34.68 4.78
N PRO A 19 15.26 -33.98 4.17
CA PRO A 19 15.45 -32.61 3.74
C PRO A 19 15.62 -31.75 4.98
N GLY A 20 16.73 -31.05 5.06
CA GLY A 20 17.00 -30.09 6.12
C GLY A 20 15.87 -29.09 6.31
N PRO A 21 15.82 -28.32 7.42
CA PRO A 21 14.69 -27.47 7.84
C PRO A 21 14.14 -26.53 6.76
N ARG A 22 14.94 -26.17 5.77
CA ARG A 22 14.55 -25.32 4.62
C ARG A 22 13.71 -26.07 3.60
N GLY A 23 14.06 -27.28 3.28
CA GLY A 23 13.29 -28.11 2.36
C GLY A 23 11.91 -28.45 2.94
N ALA A 24 11.82 -28.59 4.26
CA ALA A 24 10.56 -28.79 4.97
C ALA A 24 9.69 -27.54 4.95
N ALA A 25 10.27 -26.35 5.23
CA ALA A 25 9.54 -25.09 5.19
C ALA A 25 9.05 -24.75 3.76
N GLU A 26 9.85 -25.04 2.74
CA GLU A 26 9.48 -24.79 1.34
C GLU A 26 8.33 -25.69 0.88
N ARG A 27 8.33 -26.99 1.27
CA ARG A 27 7.23 -27.92 0.95
C ARG A 27 5.94 -27.59 1.69
N ARG A 28 6.03 -27.09 2.92
CA ARG A 28 4.88 -26.72 3.75
C ARG A 28 4.43 -25.29 3.55
N PHE A 29 5.09 -24.51 2.69
CA PHE A 29 4.80 -23.07 2.54
C PHE A 29 3.35 -22.80 2.18
N ALA A 30 2.83 -23.44 1.13
CA ALA A 30 1.47 -23.19 0.65
C ALA A 30 0.39 -23.53 1.70
N PRO A 31 0.36 -24.73 2.30
CA PRO A 31 -0.64 -25.04 3.33
C PRO A 31 -0.50 -24.16 4.58
N THR A 32 0.73 -23.82 5.00
CA THR A 32 0.93 -22.92 6.15
C THR A 32 0.47 -21.49 5.84
N LEU A 33 0.76 -20.99 4.64
CA LEU A 33 0.27 -19.66 4.22
C LEU A 33 -1.25 -19.62 4.16
N LEU A 34 -1.91 -20.68 3.67
CA LEU A 34 -3.36 -20.80 3.69
C LEU A 34 -3.92 -20.76 5.11
N ALA A 35 -3.30 -21.50 6.05
CA ALA A 35 -3.69 -21.47 7.46
C ALA A 35 -3.54 -20.05 8.05
N VAL A 36 -2.44 -19.36 7.76
CA VAL A 36 -2.25 -17.95 8.18
C VAL A 36 -3.32 -17.05 7.58
N ALA A 37 -3.68 -17.25 6.31
CA ALA A 37 -4.74 -16.46 5.66
C ALA A 37 -6.12 -16.71 6.29
N VAL A 38 -6.45 -17.95 6.66
CA VAL A 38 -7.68 -18.28 7.39
C VAL A 38 -7.70 -17.59 8.76
N VAL A 39 -6.59 -17.65 9.50
CA VAL A 39 -6.46 -16.93 10.78
C VAL A 39 -6.60 -15.41 10.57
N ALA A 40 -5.97 -14.86 9.52
CA ALA A 40 -6.06 -13.45 9.19
C ALA A 40 -7.50 -13.01 8.89
N LEU A 41 -8.28 -13.84 8.19
CA LEU A 41 -9.71 -13.58 7.96
C LEU A 41 -10.48 -13.64 9.29
N GLY A 42 -10.23 -14.64 10.13
CA GLY A 42 -10.84 -14.76 11.46
C GLY A 42 -10.59 -13.53 12.33
N VAL A 43 -9.34 -13.02 12.36
CA VAL A 43 -8.98 -11.78 13.11
C VAL A 43 -9.76 -10.57 12.58
N ARG A 44 -9.87 -10.41 11.26
CA ARG A 44 -10.59 -9.30 10.64
C ARG A 44 -12.08 -9.35 10.91
N LEU A 45 -12.69 -10.51 10.77
CA LEU A 45 -14.12 -10.69 11.06
C LEU A 45 -14.41 -10.52 12.55
N ALA A 46 -13.54 -11.01 13.43
CA ALA A 46 -13.66 -10.79 14.87
C ALA A 46 -13.51 -9.31 15.23
N PHE A 47 -12.54 -8.60 14.62
CA PHE A 47 -12.42 -7.16 14.81
C PHE A 47 -13.64 -6.42 14.29
N LEU A 48 -14.16 -6.79 13.12
CA LEU A 48 -15.38 -6.19 12.57
C LEU A 48 -16.58 -6.38 13.48
N ALA A 49 -16.74 -7.57 14.08
CA ALA A 49 -17.86 -7.90 14.93
C ALA A 49 -17.80 -7.26 16.34
N PHE A 50 -16.60 -7.16 16.92
CA PHE A 50 -16.45 -6.84 18.34
C PHE A 50 -15.59 -5.62 18.64
N GLY A 51 -14.74 -5.16 17.71
CA GLY A 51 -13.75 -4.10 17.94
C GLY A 51 -13.89 -2.88 17.06
N ALA A 52 -14.57 -2.99 15.93
CA ALA A 52 -14.69 -1.91 14.98
C ALA A 52 -15.75 -0.88 15.41
N PRO A 53 -15.40 0.42 15.43
CA PRO A 53 -16.39 1.46 15.68
C PRO A 53 -17.40 1.57 14.52
N PRO A 54 -18.55 2.20 14.75
CA PRO A 54 -19.49 2.50 13.69
C PRO A 54 -18.85 3.43 12.66
N VAL A 55 -19.22 3.26 11.38
CA VAL A 55 -18.79 4.16 10.32
C VAL A 55 -19.36 5.56 10.59
N PRO A 56 -18.53 6.62 10.55
CA PRO A 56 -18.99 7.99 10.74
C PRO A 56 -20.12 8.35 9.78
N ARG A 57 -21.02 9.23 10.21
CA ARG A 57 -22.16 9.67 9.38
C ARG A 57 -21.72 10.53 8.18
N LEU A 58 -20.59 11.21 8.33
CA LEU A 58 -19.94 12.03 7.30
C LEU A 58 -18.48 11.56 7.12
N GLY A 59 -17.88 11.88 5.99
CA GLY A 59 -16.49 11.52 5.66
C GLY A 59 -16.36 10.41 4.62
N ASP A 60 -15.11 10.05 4.32
CA ASP A 60 -14.74 9.20 3.19
C ASP A 60 -15.48 7.86 3.14
N ALA A 61 -15.50 7.14 4.26
CA ALA A 61 -16.13 5.81 4.33
C ALA A 61 -17.63 5.84 3.98
N ARG A 62 -18.34 6.86 4.47
CA ARG A 62 -19.76 7.06 4.13
C ARG A 62 -19.93 7.47 2.67
N ALA A 63 -19.05 8.33 2.16
CA ALA A 63 -19.06 8.74 0.76
C ALA A 63 -18.85 7.54 -0.16
N TYR A 64 -17.88 6.66 0.12
CA TYR A 64 -17.64 5.44 -0.67
C TYR A 64 -18.86 4.52 -0.69
N HIS A 65 -19.49 4.30 0.46
CA HIS A 65 -20.71 3.51 0.57
C HIS A 65 -21.86 4.08 -0.28
N LEU A 66 -22.13 5.38 -0.17
CA LEU A 66 -23.20 6.04 -0.91
C LEU A 66 -22.90 6.09 -2.41
N LEU A 67 -21.66 6.37 -2.81
CA LEU A 67 -21.22 6.29 -4.21
C LEU A 67 -21.41 4.90 -4.79
N ALA A 68 -21.04 3.86 -4.05
CA ALA A 68 -21.23 2.47 -4.47
C ALA A 68 -22.70 2.14 -4.73
N ASN A 69 -23.57 2.53 -3.81
CA ASN A 69 -25.00 2.29 -3.94
C ASN A 69 -25.63 3.13 -5.09
N ASN A 70 -25.20 4.39 -5.27
CA ASN A 70 -25.63 5.21 -6.41
C ASN A 70 -25.21 4.60 -7.76
N LEU A 71 -23.99 4.05 -7.84
CA LEU A 71 -23.53 3.33 -9.03
C LEU A 71 -24.35 2.06 -9.28
N ALA A 72 -24.63 1.27 -8.24
CA ALA A 72 -25.45 0.06 -8.33
C ALA A 72 -26.91 0.36 -8.72
N ASP A 73 -27.42 1.54 -8.38
CA ASP A 73 -28.75 2.04 -8.75
C ASP A 73 -28.79 2.68 -10.16
N GLY A 74 -27.66 2.73 -10.87
CA GLY A 74 -27.58 3.36 -12.19
C GLY A 74 -27.61 4.90 -12.17
N ARG A 75 -27.51 5.54 -10.98
CA ARG A 75 -27.53 7.02 -10.85
C ARG A 75 -26.22 7.66 -11.32
N GLY A 76 -25.18 6.87 -11.57
CA GLY A 76 -23.87 7.32 -12.00
C GLY A 76 -22.95 7.78 -10.83
N TYR A 77 -21.81 8.37 -11.22
CA TYR A 77 -20.79 8.83 -10.27
C TYR A 77 -21.06 10.28 -9.86
N ILE A 78 -21.87 10.43 -8.83
CA ILE A 78 -22.43 11.72 -8.36
C ILE A 78 -22.03 11.99 -6.91
N ARG A 79 -22.03 13.26 -6.51
CA ARG A 79 -21.71 13.69 -5.13
C ARG A 79 -22.74 13.09 -4.16
N PRO A 80 -22.31 12.22 -3.24
CA PRO A 80 -23.27 11.46 -2.45
C PRO A 80 -23.98 12.31 -1.40
N PHE A 81 -23.29 13.30 -0.83
CA PHE A 81 -23.88 14.16 0.21
C PHE A 81 -24.77 15.25 -0.38
N ASP A 82 -24.49 15.77 -1.57
CA ASP A 82 -25.36 16.74 -2.23
C ASP A 82 -26.74 16.13 -2.53
N LEU A 83 -26.76 14.89 -3.03
CA LEU A 83 -28.01 14.15 -3.23
C LEU A 83 -28.76 13.93 -1.90
N LEU A 84 -28.03 13.57 -0.83
CA LEU A 84 -28.64 13.23 0.47
C LEU A 84 -29.15 14.46 1.22
N VAL A 85 -28.41 15.58 1.19
CA VAL A 85 -28.68 16.75 2.05
C VAL A 85 -29.54 17.81 1.35
N VAL A 86 -29.26 18.07 0.05
CA VAL A 86 -29.92 19.12 -0.72
C VAL A 86 -30.76 18.61 -1.88
N GLY A 87 -30.77 17.29 -2.14
CA GLY A 87 -31.55 16.67 -3.22
C GLY A 87 -31.04 17.00 -4.63
N ARG A 88 -29.82 17.53 -4.77
CA ARG A 88 -29.19 17.89 -6.04
C ARG A 88 -28.29 16.78 -6.57
N VAL A 89 -28.21 16.64 -7.87
CA VAL A 89 -27.41 15.65 -8.58
C VAL A 89 -26.24 16.35 -9.27
N HIS A 90 -25.07 16.34 -8.64
CA HIS A 90 -23.84 16.86 -9.22
C HIS A 90 -22.87 15.73 -9.54
N ALA A 91 -22.21 15.81 -10.71
CA ALA A 91 -21.13 14.88 -11.03
C ALA A 91 -19.95 15.13 -10.07
N THR A 92 -19.22 14.04 -9.74
CA THR A 92 -18.01 14.14 -8.90
C THR A 92 -16.81 13.46 -9.54
N ALA A 93 -15.62 13.93 -9.22
CA ALA A 93 -14.34 13.27 -9.35
C ALA A 93 -13.52 13.44 -8.05
N GLU A 94 -14.17 13.77 -6.94
CA GLU A 94 -13.50 13.94 -5.64
C GLU A 94 -12.75 12.67 -5.23
N TYR A 95 -13.35 11.52 -5.46
CA TYR A 95 -12.77 10.22 -5.16
C TYR A 95 -12.35 9.47 -6.43
N PRO A 96 -11.18 8.79 -6.43
CA PRO A 96 -10.83 7.87 -7.51
C PRO A 96 -11.83 6.72 -7.64
N PRO A 97 -12.10 6.21 -8.86
CA PRO A 97 -13.29 5.39 -9.12
C PRO A 97 -13.17 3.91 -8.72
N LEU A 98 -11.95 3.36 -8.57
CA LEU A 98 -11.80 1.90 -8.46
C LEU A 98 -12.38 1.35 -7.14
N PHE A 99 -12.15 2.03 -6.03
CA PHE A 99 -12.66 1.56 -4.74
C PHE A 99 -14.20 1.65 -4.65
N PRO A 100 -14.84 2.79 -4.96
CA PRO A 100 -16.31 2.84 -5.05
C PRO A 100 -16.88 1.85 -6.08
N GLY A 101 -16.19 1.64 -7.20
CA GLY A 101 -16.60 0.66 -8.22
C GLY A 101 -16.55 -0.79 -7.71
N LEU A 102 -15.52 -1.15 -6.93
CA LEU A 102 -15.46 -2.46 -6.27
C LEU A 102 -16.61 -2.65 -5.28
N LEU A 103 -16.90 -1.65 -4.46
CA LEU A 103 -18.03 -1.69 -3.54
C LEU A 103 -19.37 -1.71 -4.28
N ALA A 104 -19.47 -1.03 -5.44
CA ALA A 104 -20.67 -1.07 -6.28
C ALA A 104 -20.92 -2.47 -6.85
N ALA A 105 -19.87 -3.21 -7.20
CA ALA A 105 -20.01 -4.61 -7.61
C ALA A 105 -20.59 -5.47 -6.47
N VAL A 106 -20.14 -5.25 -5.23
CA VAL A 106 -20.72 -5.91 -4.03
C VAL A 106 -22.19 -5.51 -3.85
N SER A 107 -22.52 -4.23 -4.01
CA SER A 107 -23.89 -3.72 -3.87
C SER A 107 -24.82 -4.27 -4.96
N PHE A 108 -24.32 -4.39 -6.20
CA PHE A 108 -25.06 -4.94 -7.34
C PHE A 108 -25.41 -6.42 -7.11
N LEU A 109 -24.52 -7.18 -6.46
CA LEU A 109 -24.78 -8.58 -6.07
C LEU A 109 -25.68 -8.72 -4.83
N GLY A 110 -26.31 -7.63 -4.35
CA GLY A 110 -27.24 -7.60 -3.23
C GLY A 110 -26.63 -7.13 -1.90
N GLY A 111 -25.30 -6.93 -1.83
CA GLY A 111 -24.58 -6.52 -0.62
C GLY A 111 -24.61 -5.00 -0.36
N ARG A 112 -25.80 -4.40 -0.22
CA ARG A 112 -25.99 -2.95 -0.13
C ARG A 112 -25.72 -2.35 1.25
N SER A 113 -25.62 -3.17 2.29
CA SER A 113 -25.33 -2.68 3.64
C SER A 113 -23.85 -2.38 3.84
N LEU A 114 -23.56 -1.45 4.74
CA LEU A 114 -22.20 -1.15 5.18
C LEU A 114 -21.46 -2.40 5.64
N ASP A 115 -22.12 -3.26 6.42
CA ASP A 115 -21.48 -4.44 7.01
C ASP A 115 -21.10 -5.48 5.96
N VAL A 116 -21.93 -5.70 4.94
CA VAL A 116 -21.58 -6.61 3.84
C VAL A 116 -20.41 -6.08 3.03
N GLN A 117 -20.37 -4.76 2.77
CA GLN A 117 -19.22 -4.14 2.10
C GLN A 117 -17.93 -4.24 2.95
N ARG A 118 -18.03 -4.06 4.28
CA ARG A 118 -16.90 -4.24 5.22
C ARG A 118 -16.41 -5.70 5.24
N VAL A 119 -17.32 -6.66 5.25
CA VAL A 119 -16.96 -8.10 5.13
C VAL A 119 -16.21 -8.37 3.81
N ALA A 120 -16.68 -7.82 2.69
CA ALA A 120 -15.98 -7.95 1.42
C ALA A 120 -14.53 -7.39 1.50
N MET A 121 -14.32 -6.27 2.20
CA MET A 121 -12.98 -5.72 2.42
C MET A 121 -12.11 -6.61 3.31
N CYS A 122 -12.67 -7.35 4.27
CA CYS A 122 -11.93 -8.34 5.05
C CYS A 122 -11.30 -9.45 4.16
N PHE A 123 -11.98 -9.85 3.08
CA PHE A 123 -11.40 -10.78 2.10
C PHE A 123 -10.27 -10.14 1.30
N VAL A 124 -10.38 -8.87 0.88
CA VAL A 124 -9.31 -8.14 0.19
C VAL A 124 -8.09 -7.99 1.11
N GLY A 125 -8.29 -7.60 2.37
CA GLY A 125 -7.22 -7.51 3.37
C GLY A 125 -6.56 -8.85 3.66
N THR A 126 -7.32 -9.95 3.67
CA THR A 126 -6.77 -11.31 3.77
C THR A 126 -5.92 -11.67 2.55
N GLY A 127 -6.37 -11.30 1.35
CA GLY A 127 -5.57 -11.42 0.13
C GLY A 127 -4.23 -10.66 0.23
N THR A 128 -4.25 -9.48 0.85
CA THR A 128 -3.02 -8.70 1.11
C THR A 128 -2.03 -9.48 2.00
N VAL A 129 -2.52 -10.15 3.06
CA VAL A 129 -1.67 -11.00 3.92
C VAL A 129 -1.02 -12.14 3.12
N ALA A 130 -1.81 -12.82 2.27
CA ALA A 130 -1.29 -13.87 1.41
C ALA A 130 -0.23 -13.35 0.42
N LEU A 131 -0.48 -12.19 -0.21
CA LEU A 131 0.49 -11.57 -1.11
C LEU A 131 1.77 -11.12 -0.40
N ILE A 132 1.69 -10.60 0.85
CA ILE A 132 2.86 -10.29 1.68
C ILE A 132 3.68 -11.55 1.95
N GLY A 133 3.03 -12.67 2.25
CA GLY A 133 3.70 -13.97 2.40
C GLY A 133 4.43 -14.41 1.14
N LEU A 134 3.79 -14.31 -0.02
CA LEU A 134 4.39 -14.62 -1.32
C LEU A 134 5.56 -13.69 -1.65
N LEU A 135 5.42 -12.39 -1.35
CA LEU A 135 6.47 -11.39 -1.57
C LEU A 135 7.67 -11.65 -0.66
N GLY A 136 7.46 -11.91 0.63
CA GLY A 136 8.52 -12.26 1.57
C GLY A 136 9.27 -13.52 1.15
N ARG A 137 8.54 -14.59 0.72
CA ARG A 137 9.14 -15.77 0.12
C ARG A 137 10.00 -15.45 -1.10
N ARG A 138 9.51 -14.58 -1.96
CA ARG A 138 10.21 -14.15 -3.18
C ARG A 138 11.51 -13.40 -2.86
N VAL A 139 11.51 -12.57 -1.82
CA VAL A 139 12.65 -11.74 -1.40
C VAL A 139 13.70 -12.56 -0.67
N ALA A 140 13.32 -13.42 0.27
CA ALA A 140 14.25 -14.05 1.19
C ALA A 140 13.90 -15.50 1.62
N GLY A 141 12.96 -16.17 0.94
CA GLY A 141 12.59 -17.58 1.15
C GLY A 141 11.38 -17.79 2.06
N ALA A 142 10.93 -19.05 2.16
CA ALA A 142 9.67 -19.45 2.77
C ALA A 142 9.51 -18.96 4.22
N VAL A 143 10.53 -19.07 5.04
CA VAL A 143 10.47 -18.65 6.46
C VAL A 143 10.16 -17.16 6.57
N VAL A 144 10.86 -16.32 5.81
CA VAL A 144 10.61 -14.85 5.81
C VAL A 144 9.19 -14.56 5.33
N GLY A 145 8.72 -15.28 4.30
CA GLY A 145 7.34 -15.12 3.81
C GLY A 145 6.29 -15.46 4.86
N LEU A 146 6.44 -16.61 5.55
CA LEU A 146 5.49 -17.03 6.57
C LEU A 146 5.48 -16.10 7.80
N VAL A 147 6.67 -15.66 8.25
CA VAL A 147 6.79 -14.70 9.37
C VAL A 147 6.16 -13.35 8.98
N ALA A 148 6.42 -12.83 7.76
CA ALA A 148 5.83 -11.59 7.30
C ALA A 148 4.30 -11.69 7.19
N ALA A 149 3.77 -12.81 6.69
CA ALA A 149 2.33 -13.05 6.63
C ALA A 149 1.71 -13.14 8.04
N ALA A 150 2.36 -13.83 8.98
CA ALA A 150 1.90 -13.94 10.36
C ALA A 150 1.87 -12.56 11.04
N LEU A 151 2.92 -11.76 10.90
CA LEU A 151 2.92 -10.37 11.39
C LEU A 151 1.78 -9.57 10.77
N ALA A 152 1.58 -9.65 9.45
CA ALA A 152 0.53 -8.94 8.73
C ALA A 152 -0.89 -9.37 9.15
N ALA A 153 -1.08 -10.64 9.56
CA ALA A 153 -2.36 -11.17 9.99
C ALA A 153 -2.90 -10.47 11.25
N PHE A 154 -1.99 -10.09 12.17
CA PHE A 154 -2.34 -9.46 13.45
C PHE A 154 -2.02 -7.97 13.53
N TYR A 155 -1.48 -7.37 12.47
CA TYR A 155 -1.04 -5.98 12.48
C TYR A 155 -2.24 -5.02 12.41
N PRO A 156 -2.54 -4.25 13.47
CA PRO A 156 -3.72 -3.41 13.53
C PRO A 156 -3.83 -2.40 12.39
N MET A 157 -2.71 -1.87 11.88
CA MET A 157 -2.69 -0.91 10.77
C MET A 157 -3.13 -1.51 9.44
N LEU A 158 -3.11 -2.86 9.29
CA LEU A 158 -3.65 -3.58 8.13
C LEU A 158 -5.04 -4.19 8.38
N VAL A 159 -5.47 -4.28 9.64
CA VAL A 159 -6.79 -4.83 10.00
C VAL A 159 -7.88 -3.74 9.99
N GLN A 160 -7.60 -2.59 10.59
CA GLN A 160 -8.58 -1.52 10.77
C GLN A 160 -9.12 -0.91 9.47
N PRO A 161 -8.31 -0.69 8.40
CA PRO A 161 -8.84 -0.12 7.15
C PRO A 161 -9.96 -0.94 6.52
N ASP A 162 -9.94 -2.27 6.69
CA ASP A 162 -10.96 -3.18 6.15
C ASP A 162 -12.32 -2.88 6.79
N ALA A 163 -12.34 -2.75 8.11
CA ALA A 163 -13.53 -2.43 8.87
C ALA A 163 -13.93 -0.95 8.81
N ALA A 164 -12.99 -0.03 8.63
CA ALA A 164 -13.26 1.39 8.44
C ALA A 164 -13.81 1.72 7.02
N LEU A 165 -13.84 0.75 6.11
CA LEU A 165 -14.29 0.90 4.72
C LEU A 165 -13.48 1.95 3.96
N MET A 166 -12.17 1.83 4.00
CA MET A 166 -11.23 2.82 3.44
C MET A 166 -10.44 2.26 2.24
N THR A 167 -10.03 3.16 1.35
CA THR A 167 -9.25 2.82 0.14
C THR A 167 -7.93 2.12 0.44
N GLU A 168 -7.39 2.29 1.64
CA GLU A 168 -6.15 1.71 2.11
C GLU A 168 -6.11 0.18 1.97
N THR A 169 -7.23 -0.49 2.18
CA THR A 169 -7.36 -1.95 2.03
C THR A 169 -7.01 -2.39 0.60
N LEU A 170 -7.69 -1.82 -0.39
CA LEU A 170 -7.45 -2.16 -1.79
C LEU A 170 -6.09 -1.66 -2.26
N PHE A 171 -5.67 -0.49 -1.80
CA PHE A 171 -4.38 0.09 -2.16
C PHE A 171 -3.21 -0.76 -1.67
N ALA A 172 -3.23 -1.25 -0.43
CA ALA A 172 -2.22 -2.16 0.10
C ALA A 172 -2.12 -3.45 -0.73
N PHE A 173 -3.26 -4.03 -1.11
CA PHE A 173 -3.30 -5.21 -1.98
C PHE A 173 -2.60 -4.95 -3.32
N LEU A 174 -2.93 -3.83 -3.98
CA LEU A 174 -2.36 -3.46 -5.27
C LEU A 174 -0.87 -3.11 -5.16
N VAL A 175 -0.44 -2.45 -4.08
CA VAL A 175 0.99 -2.17 -3.83
C VAL A 175 1.79 -3.47 -3.70
N VAL A 176 1.32 -4.45 -2.94
CA VAL A 176 2.02 -5.73 -2.82
C VAL A 176 2.02 -6.49 -4.14
N ALA A 177 0.93 -6.45 -4.91
CA ALA A 177 0.87 -7.01 -6.25
C ALA A 177 1.87 -6.33 -7.21
N MET A 178 1.99 -4.99 -7.18
CA MET A 178 3.01 -4.25 -7.93
C MET A 178 4.43 -4.71 -7.57
N LEU A 179 4.73 -4.85 -6.27
CA LEU A 179 6.04 -5.30 -5.82
C LEU A 179 6.34 -6.74 -6.31
N LEU A 180 5.39 -7.66 -6.19
CA LEU A 180 5.53 -9.02 -6.71
C LEU A 180 5.80 -9.05 -8.22
N LEU A 181 5.02 -8.29 -8.99
CA LEU A 181 5.20 -8.17 -10.44
C LEU A 181 6.56 -7.53 -10.78
N THR A 182 6.99 -6.52 -10.02
CA THR A 182 8.31 -5.89 -10.18
C THR A 182 9.44 -6.92 -10.03
N TYR A 183 9.40 -7.76 -8.99
CA TYR A 183 10.38 -8.87 -8.87
C TYR A 183 10.24 -9.87 -10.02
N GLY A 184 9.01 -10.12 -10.49
CA GLY A 184 8.74 -11.00 -11.64
C GLY A 184 9.38 -10.50 -12.94
N VAL A 185 9.27 -9.19 -13.25
CA VAL A 185 9.88 -8.59 -14.45
C VAL A 185 11.39 -8.46 -14.33
N LEU A 186 11.92 -8.26 -13.12
CA LEU A 186 13.37 -8.20 -12.90
C LEU A 186 14.08 -9.52 -13.20
N ASP A 187 13.43 -10.66 -12.96
CA ASP A 187 14.04 -11.97 -13.17
C ASP A 187 13.76 -12.55 -14.55
N ARG A 188 12.55 -12.37 -15.06
CA ARG A 188 12.10 -12.92 -16.35
C ARG A 188 11.31 -11.83 -17.10
N PRO A 189 11.99 -10.85 -17.73
CA PRO A 189 11.31 -9.78 -18.45
C PRO A 189 10.55 -10.33 -19.66
N SER A 190 9.27 -9.95 -19.76
CA SER A 190 8.43 -10.24 -20.92
C SER A 190 7.38 -9.15 -21.08
N MET A 191 6.86 -8.98 -22.31
CA MET A 191 5.82 -8.01 -22.63
C MET A 191 4.60 -8.18 -21.71
N GLY A 192 4.11 -9.42 -21.56
CA GLY A 192 2.95 -9.70 -20.71
C GLY A 192 3.15 -9.34 -19.23
N ARG A 193 4.37 -9.53 -18.68
CA ARG A 193 4.65 -9.14 -17.28
C ARG A 193 4.76 -7.64 -17.10
N PHE A 194 5.37 -6.91 -18.04
CA PHE A 194 5.40 -5.46 -18.01
C PHE A 194 4.00 -4.89 -18.20
N ALA A 195 3.20 -5.45 -19.09
CA ALA A 195 1.80 -5.10 -19.26
C ALA A 195 0.99 -5.35 -17.97
N ALA A 196 1.14 -6.52 -17.34
CA ALA A 196 0.49 -6.82 -16.06
C ALA A 196 0.90 -5.83 -14.94
N LEU A 197 2.20 -5.48 -14.87
CA LEU A 197 2.66 -4.45 -13.94
C LEU A 197 2.00 -3.10 -14.25
N GLY A 198 1.96 -2.70 -15.52
CA GLY A 198 1.31 -1.46 -15.97
C GLY A 198 -0.19 -1.42 -15.63
N LEU A 199 -0.90 -2.53 -15.86
CA LEU A 199 -2.31 -2.66 -15.47
C LEU A 199 -2.50 -2.42 -13.96
N VAL A 200 -1.71 -3.09 -13.12
CA VAL A 200 -1.82 -2.93 -11.66
C VAL A 200 -1.43 -1.51 -11.22
N VAL A 201 -0.46 -0.86 -11.89
CA VAL A 201 -0.14 0.56 -11.67
C VAL A 201 -1.35 1.45 -12.00
N GLY A 202 -2.02 1.23 -13.13
CA GLY A 202 -3.22 1.98 -13.50
C GLY A 202 -4.35 1.78 -12.49
N LEU A 203 -4.61 0.54 -12.06
CA LEU A 203 -5.60 0.23 -11.03
C LEU A 203 -5.26 0.87 -9.67
N ALA A 204 -4.00 0.84 -9.26
CA ALA A 204 -3.56 1.52 -8.04
C ALA A 204 -3.73 3.04 -8.13
N THR A 205 -3.47 3.64 -9.30
CA THR A 205 -3.71 5.06 -9.57
C THR A 205 -5.20 5.41 -9.47
N LEU A 206 -6.07 4.55 -10.02
CA LEU A 206 -7.54 4.70 -9.91
C LEU A 206 -8.08 4.38 -8.50
N THR A 207 -7.25 3.88 -7.59
CA THR A 207 -7.58 3.72 -6.17
C THR A 207 -7.11 4.93 -5.36
N ARG A 208 -5.87 5.37 -5.59
CA ARG A 208 -5.23 6.53 -4.95
C ARG A 208 -4.21 7.15 -5.92
N PRO A 209 -4.25 8.47 -6.17
CA PRO A 209 -3.39 9.12 -7.18
C PRO A 209 -1.88 8.85 -6.99
N GLU A 210 -1.42 8.72 -5.75
CA GLU A 210 -0.02 8.39 -5.43
C GLU A 210 0.42 7.00 -5.93
N GLY A 211 -0.54 6.12 -6.30
CA GLY A 211 -0.26 4.86 -6.97
C GLY A 211 0.47 5.02 -8.29
N GLY A 212 0.21 6.10 -9.04
CA GLY A 212 0.91 6.45 -10.26
C GLY A 212 2.39 6.78 -10.03
N LEU A 213 2.67 7.60 -9.00
CA LEU A 213 4.04 7.93 -8.62
C LEU A 213 4.83 6.69 -8.20
N LEU A 214 4.25 5.87 -7.32
CA LEU A 214 4.82 4.60 -6.89
C LEU A 214 5.07 3.66 -8.08
N GLY A 215 4.09 3.55 -8.96
CA GLY A 215 4.16 2.68 -10.13
C GLY A 215 5.27 3.08 -11.10
N ILE A 216 5.39 4.36 -11.44
CA ILE A 216 6.47 4.87 -12.29
C ILE A 216 7.83 4.64 -11.65
N ALA A 217 7.96 4.91 -10.34
CA ALA A 217 9.19 4.69 -9.58
C ALA A 217 9.60 3.20 -9.47
N LEU A 218 8.68 2.26 -9.67
CA LEU A 218 8.97 0.83 -9.79
C LEU A 218 9.23 0.42 -11.24
N LEU A 219 8.35 0.79 -12.16
CA LEU A 219 8.32 0.31 -13.55
C LEU A 219 9.54 0.79 -14.35
N VAL A 220 9.87 2.08 -14.27
CA VAL A 220 10.99 2.65 -15.05
C VAL A 220 12.33 2.04 -14.62
N PRO A 221 12.70 2.00 -13.33
CA PRO A 221 13.93 1.31 -12.94
C PRO A 221 13.92 -0.20 -13.21
N ALA A 222 12.74 -0.85 -13.17
CA ALA A 222 12.64 -2.27 -13.52
C ALA A 222 12.96 -2.51 -14.99
N ALA A 223 12.50 -1.65 -15.90
CA ALA A 223 12.81 -1.74 -17.32
C ALA A 223 14.33 -1.58 -17.59
N VAL A 224 14.99 -0.68 -16.85
CA VAL A 224 16.45 -0.47 -16.98
C VAL A 224 17.25 -1.64 -16.39
N ARG A 225 16.81 -2.21 -15.25
CA ARG A 225 17.60 -3.17 -14.44
C ARG A 225 17.21 -4.65 -14.66
N CYS A 226 16.23 -4.97 -15.51
CA CYS A 226 15.83 -6.34 -15.76
C CYS A 226 16.95 -7.16 -16.42
N ARG A 227 17.23 -8.35 -15.90
CA ARG A 227 18.23 -9.27 -16.47
C ARG A 227 17.63 -10.02 -17.65
N GLY A 228 18.38 -10.17 -18.75
CA GLY A 228 17.89 -10.86 -19.94
C GLY A 228 16.83 -10.10 -20.73
N GLY A 229 16.68 -8.79 -20.49
CA GLY A 229 15.76 -7.90 -21.22
C GLY A 229 16.18 -7.61 -22.66
N GLY A 230 17.32 -8.13 -23.10
CA GLY A 230 17.88 -7.85 -24.42
C GLY A 230 18.63 -6.52 -24.47
N ASP A 231 18.69 -5.92 -25.67
CA ASP A 231 19.30 -4.62 -25.90
C ASP A 231 18.51 -3.45 -25.29
N ALA A 232 19.04 -2.26 -25.35
CA ALA A 232 18.41 -1.05 -24.80
C ALA A 232 17.04 -0.76 -25.45
N ARG A 233 16.91 -1.03 -26.76
CA ARG A 233 15.65 -0.82 -27.49
C ARG A 233 14.56 -1.73 -26.98
N ARG A 234 14.83 -3.04 -26.79
CA ARG A 234 13.86 -4.00 -26.26
C ARG A 234 13.43 -3.63 -24.83
N ARG A 235 14.38 -3.24 -23.96
CA ARG A 235 14.07 -2.79 -22.59
C ARG A 235 13.19 -1.54 -22.57
N ALA A 236 13.47 -0.59 -23.47
CA ALA A 236 12.63 0.59 -23.64
C ALA A 236 11.21 0.22 -24.09
N LEU A 237 11.06 -0.69 -25.07
CA LEU A 237 9.76 -1.17 -25.54
C LEU A 237 8.95 -1.86 -24.41
N LEU A 238 9.61 -2.67 -23.58
CA LEU A 238 8.98 -3.31 -22.42
C LEU A 238 8.48 -2.25 -21.41
N GLY A 239 9.32 -1.24 -21.12
CA GLY A 239 8.94 -0.12 -20.26
C GLY A 239 7.76 0.68 -20.83
N VAL A 240 7.81 1.02 -22.12
CA VAL A 240 6.74 1.74 -22.81
C VAL A 240 5.43 0.95 -22.79
N ALA A 241 5.46 -0.38 -22.98
CA ALA A 241 4.27 -1.21 -22.89
C ALA A 241 3.64 -1.17 -21.49
N GLY A 242 4.46 -1.22 -20.43
CA GLY A 242 3.98 -1.11 -19.07
C GLY A 242 3.37 0.27 -18.78
N VAL A 243 4.07 1.36 -19.11
CA VAL A 243 3.56 2.73 -18.93
C VAL A 243 2.33 2.96 -19.79
N GLY A 244 2.34 2.52 -21.05
CA GLY A 244 1.21 2.64 -21.96
C GLY A 244 -0.05 1.98 -21.42
N LEU A 245 0.05 0.75 -20.88
CA LEU A 245 -1.11 0.08 -20.30
C LEU A 245 -1.59 0.75 -19.01
N ALA A 246 -0.68 1.31 -18.19
CA ALA A 246 -1.09 2.10 -17.04
C ALA A 246 -1.91 3.33 -17.46
N VAL A 247 -1.45 4.06 -18.49
CA VAL A 247 -2.16 5.21 -19.05
C VAL A 247 -3.52 4.80 -19.65
N VAL A 248 -3.54 3.73 -20.47
CA VAL A 248 -4.79 3.22 -21.07
C VAL A 248 -5.80 2.81 -19.99
N THR A 249 -5.34 2.26 -18.86
CA THR A 249 -6.21 1.89 -17.74
C THR A 249 -6.86 3.11 -17.08
N VAL A 250 -6.13 4.23 -16.97
CA VAL A 250 -6.63 5.48 -16.36
C VAL A 250 -7.44 6.32 -17.33
N LEU A 251 -7.14 6.25 -18.61
CA LEU A 251 -7.68 7.10 -19.67
C LEU A 251 -9.22 7.18 -19.73
N PRO A 252 -10.00 6.07 -19.64
CA PRO A 252 -11.45 6.15 -19.67
C PRO A 252 -12.04 7.04 -18.59
N TRP A 253 -11.44 7.00 -17.37
CA TRP A 253 -11.85 7.85 -16.27
C TRP A 253 -11.47 9.31 -16.51
N THR A 254 -10.28 9.58 -17.00
CA THR A 254 -9.83 10.93 -17.37
C THR A 254 -10.72 11.56 -18.44
N LEU A 255 -11.08 10.79 -19.47
CA LEU A 255 -11.98 11.24 -20.54
C LEU A 255 -13.39 11.53 -20.01
N ARG A 256 -13.93 10.67 -19.13
CA ARG A 256 -15.20 10.92 -18.46
C ARG A 256 -15.16 12.22 -17.65
N ASN A 257 -14.09 12.47 -16.91
CA ASN A 257 -13.94 13.69 -16.13
C ASN A 257 -13.88 14.93 -17.03
N TYR A 258 -13.10 14.85 -18.11
CA TYR A 258 -13.02 15.94 -19.09
C TYR A 258 -14.41 16.23 -19.70
N ALA A 259 -15.17 15.22 -20.08
CA ALA A 259 -16.52 15.38 -20.63
C ALA A 259 -17.52 15.98 -19.63
N ARG A 260 -17.31 15.79 -18.32
CA ARG A 260 -18.23 16.29 -17.27
C ARG A 260 -17.88 17.69 -16.76
N PHE A 261 -16.58 17.99 -16.66
CA PHE A 261 -16.12 19.24 -16.04
C PHE A 261 -15.52 20.23 -17.03
N HIS A 262 -15.32 19.84 -18.30
CA HIS A 262 -14.62 20.61 -19.32
C HIS A 262 -13.22 21.10 -18.88
N THR A 263 -12.62 20.38 -17.93
CA THR A 263 -11.32 20.66 -17.32
C THR A 263 -10.54 19.35 -17.17
N PHE A 264 -9.21 19.43 -17.29
CA PHE A 264 -8.36 18.25 -17.17
C PHE A 264 -8.24 17.79 -15.70
N VAL A 265 -8.94 16.71 -15.36
CA VAL A 265 -8.89 16.04 -14.06
C VAL A 265 -8.49 14.61 -14.30
N PRO A 266 -7.19 14.26 -14.17
CA PRO A 266 -6.69 12.94 -14.57
C PRO A 266 -7.26 11.81 -13.71
N VAL A 267 -7.33 11.95 -12.39
CA VAL A 267 -7.79 10.90 -11.48
C VAL A 267 -8.82 11.42 -10.49
N SER A 268 -8.46 12.38 -9.65
CA SER A 268 -9.33 12.95 -8.63
C SER A 268 -9.11 14.43 -8.45
N ASN A 269 -10.12 15.06 -7.91
CA ASN A 269 -10.22 16.50 -7.76
C ASN A 269 -10.01 16.97 -6.33
N ASN A 270 -9.26 16.27 -5.50
CA ASN A 270 -9.00 16.58 -4.09
C ASN A 270 -9.04 18.09 -3.75
N SER A 271 -10.25 18.65 -3.76
CA SER A 271 -10.53 20.08 -3.85
C SER A 271 -9.88 20.88 -2.74
N PHE A 272 -9.94 20.36 -1.51
CA PHE A 272 -9.59 21.12 -0.31
C PHE A 272 -8.25 20.70 0.32
N VAL A 273 -7.56 19.72 -0.24
CA VAL A 273 -6.38 19.14 0.40
C VAL A 273 -5.24 20.13 0.53
N LEU A 274 -4.93 20.88 -0.53
CA LEU A 274 -3.79 21.80 -0.49
C LEU A 274 -4.08 23.05 0.34
N GLU A 275 -5.30 23.60 0.31
CA GLU A 275 -5.65 24.73 1.16
C GLU A 275 -5.70 24.34 2.63
N GLY A 276 -6.38 23.23 2.97
CA GLY A 276 -6.43 22.73 4.34
C GLY A 276 -5.08 22.27 4.91
N ALA A 277 -4.11 21.99 4.04
CA ALA A 277 -2.74 21.66 4.45
C ALA A 277 -1.81 22.87 4.51
N ASN A 278 -2.18 24.00 3.86
CA ASN A 278 -1.38 25.22 3.80
C ASN A 278 -2.21 26.42 4.28
N CYS A 279 -2.37 26.53 5.59
CA CYS A 279 -3.05 27.61 6.29
C CYS A 279 -2.37 27.85 7.65
N ASP A 280 -2.74 28.91 8.36
CA ASP A 280 -2.11 29.29 9.63
C ASP A 280 -2.13 28.16 10.67
N LEU A 281 -3.23 27.46 10.84
CA LEU A 281 -3.36 26.36 11.80
C LEU A 281 -2.42 25.19 11.51
N THR A 282 -2.15 24.92 10.23
CA THR A 282 -1.32 23.79 9.80
C THR A 282 0.14 24.15 9.59
N TYR A 283 0.48 25.45 9.64
CA TYR A 283 1.85 25.97 9.63
C TYR A 283 2.37 26.30 11.04
N HIS A 284 1.46 26.55 11.99
CA HIS A 284 1.81 27.00 13.34
C HIS A 284 1.11 26.17 14.43
N GLY A 285 1.58 26.31 15.65
CA GLY A 285 0.95 25.75 16.84
C GLY A 285 0.84 24.23 16.91
N PRO A 286 -0.16 23.71 17.65
CA PRO A 286 -0.29 22.27 17.93
C PRO A 286 -0.72 21.44 16.72
N GLN A 287 -1.28 22.05 15.68
CA GLN A 287 -1.79 21.35 14.49
C GLN A 287 -0.81 21.38 13.30
N ILE A 288 0.40 21.89 13.51
CA ILE A 288 1.43 21.94 12.48
C ILE A 288 1.58 20.61 11.75
N GLY A 289 1.57 20.67 10.41
CA GLY A 289 1.72 19.51 9.53
C GLY A 289 0.50 18.61 9.38
N LEU A 290 -0.64 18.91 10.03
CA LEU A 290 -1.92 18.25 9.78
C LEU A 290 -2.62 18.83 8.53
N TRP A 291 -3.80 18.37 8.29
CA TRP A 291 -4.77 18.86 7.33
C TRP A 291 -6.06 19.24 8.05
N ARG A 292 -6.71 20.30 7.58
CA ARG A 292 -8.05 20.74 8.04
C ARG A 292 -9.05 20.52 6.94
N SER A 293 -10.19 19.97 7.30
CA SER A 293 -11.32 19.73 6.42
C SER A 293 -12.29 20.90 6.50
N THR A 294 -13.09 21.09 5.45
CA THR A 294 -14.25 21.97 5.46
C THR A 294 -15.35 21.49 6.41
N PHE A 295 -15.29 20.24 6.86
CA PHE A 295 -16.23 19.70 7.85
C PHE A 295 -15.58 19.70 9.22
N THR A 296 -15.93 20.64 10.07
CA THR A 296 -15.63 20.58 11.50
C THR A 296 -16.62 19.67 12.20
N LEU A 297 -16.13 18.95 13.21
CA LEU A 297 -16.95 18.12 14.11
C LEU A 297 -17.96 19.00 14.85
N GLY A 298 -19.20 18.85 14.49
CA GLY A 298 -20.34 19.52 15.14
C GLY A 298 -21.36 19.94 14.11
N SER A 299 -22.56 19.61 14.29
CA SER A 299 -23.88 19.91 13.73
C SER A 299 -24.07 20.83 12.52
N ARG A 300 -23.05 21.46 11.94
CA ARG A 300 -23.14 22.25 10.70
C ARG A 300 -21.90 22.07 9.84
N PRO A 301 -22.03 21.92 8.52
CA PRO A 301 -20.89 22.03 7.61
C PRO A 301 -20.35 23.45 7.74
N SER A 302 -19.23 23.62 8.41
CA SER A 302 -18.52 24.88 8.51
C SER A 302 -17.06 24.63 8.18
N ALA A 303 -16.53 25.41 7.25
CA ALA A 303 -15.11 25.51 7.02
C ALA A 303 -14.48 26.24 8.21
N ASP A 304 -13.27 25.82 8.61
CA ASP A 304 -12.47 26.58 9.56
C ASP A 304 -12.06 27.90 8.89
N PRO A 305 -12.52 29.06 9.40
CA PRO A 305 -12.27 30.34 8.73
C PRO A 305 -10.79 30.73 8.64
N GLN A 306 -9.94 30.13 9.46
CA GLN A 306 -8.48 30.35 9.38
C GLN A 306 -7.82 29.55 8.24
N CYS A 307 -8.48 28.48 7.77
CA CYS A 307 -8.00 27.70 6.63
C CYS A 307 -8.83 27.93 5.36
N PHE A 308 -10.10 28.30 5.50
CA PHE A 308 -11.04 28.50 4.40
C PHE A 308 -11.80 29.80 4.56
N PRO A 309 -11.12 30.96 4.43
CA PRO A 309 -11.77 32.25 4.59
C PRO A 309 -12.81 32.45 3.48
N GLY A 310 -14.03 32.88 3.88
CA GLY A 310 -15.11 33.14 2.93
C GLY A 310 -15.62 31.90 2.19
N PHE A 311 -15.51 30.69 2.83
CA PHE A 311 -15.99 29.47 2.22
C PHE A 311 -17.52 29.50 2.08
N GLU A 312 -17.96 29.59 0.85
CA GLU A 312 -19.34 29.42 0.42
C GLU A 312 -19.40 28.45 -0.74
N ILE A 313 -20.41 27.59 -0.79
CA ILE A 313 -20.68 26.71 -1.93
C ILE A 313 -22.00 27.20 -2.55
N ASP A 314 -21.92 27.69 -3.78
CA ASP A 314 -23.11 27.85 -4.61
C ASP A 314 -23.54 26.43 -5.05
N VAL A 315 -24.73 26.04 -4.55
CA VAL A 315 -25.26 24.69 -4.82
C VAL A 315 -25.97 24.64 -6.16
N ASP A 316 -26.36 25.79 -6.71
CA ASP A 316 -27.13 25.86 -7.96
C ASP A 316 -26.22 25.92 -9.20
N ASP A 317 -25.03 26.53 -9.11
CA ASP A 317 -24.00 26.57 -10.18
C ASP A 317 -22.69 25.90 -9.71
N PHE A 318 -22.78 24.64 -9.28
CA PHE A 318 -21.64 23.94 -8.72
C PHE A 318 -20.82 23.21 -9.78
N ASN A 319 -19.62 23.72 -10.07
CA ASN A 319 -18.60 23.01 -10.83
C ASN A 319 -17.43 22.60 -9.91
N GLU A 320 -17.38 21.31 -9.55
CA GLU A 320 -16.36 20.77 -8.66
C GLU A 320 -14.92 21.06 -9.12
N ALA A 321 -14.66 21.06 -10.44
CA ALA A 321 -13.32 21.30 -10.97
C ALA A 321 -12.86 22.74 -10.81
N HIS A 322 -13.77 23.71 -10.96
CA HIS A 322 -13.49 25.12 -10.72
C HIS A 322 -13.22 25.38 -9.23
N VAL A 323 -14.10 24.91 -8.37
CA VAL A 323 -13.93 25.00 -6.90
C VAL A 323 -12.60 24.38 -6.48
N ALA A 324 -12.26 23.18 -6.99
CA ALA A 324 -11.00 22.53 -6.71
C ALA A 324 -9.77 23.33 -7.20
N ALA A 325 -9.86 23.96 -8.36
CA ALA A 325 -8.77 24.78 -8.91
C ALA A 325 -8.53 26.03 -8.05
N GLU A 326 -9.60 26.67 -7.60
CA GLU A 326 -9.53 27.86 -6.72
C GLU A 326 -8.88 27.53 -5.37
N HIS A 327 -9.39 26.51 -4.67
CA HIS A 327 -8.85 26.09 -3.38
C HIS A 327 -7.39 25.59 -3.48
N ARG A 328 -7.04 24.90 -4.58
CA ARG A 328 -5.66 24.54 -4.86
C ARG A 328 -4.78 25.76 -5.07
N GLY A 329 -5.26 26.77 -5.79
CA GLY A 329 -4.58 28.05 -5.99
C GLY A 329 -4.27 28.72 -4.66
N ARG A 330 -5.29 28.94 -3.82
CA ARG A 330 -5.15 29.56 -2.48
C ARG A 330 -4.12 28.83 -1.61
N GLY A 331 -4.17 27.47 -1.57
CA GLY A 331 -3.20 26.70 -0.81
C GLY A 331 -1.77 26.80 -1.34
N LEU A 332 -1.58 26.89 -2.66
CA LEU A 332 -0.27 27.10 -3.26
C LEU A 332 0.26 28.51 -3.01
N ASP A 333 -0.59 29.52 -3.08
CA ASP A 333 -0.19 30.90 -2.84
C ASP A 333 0.20 31.11 -1.38
N TYR A 334 -0.57 30.57 -0.44
CA TYR A 334 -0.17 30.55 0.98
C TYR A 334 1.22 29.89 1.17
N ALA A 335 1.47 28.77 0.54
CA ALA A 335 2.77 28.09 0.62
C ALA A 335 3.91 28.93 0.02
N ARG A 336 3.68 29.66 -1.08
CA ARG A 336 4.64 30.58 -1.71
C ARG A 336 4.96 31.78 -0.84
N GLU A 337 3.96 32.33 -0.17
CA GLU A 337 4.13 33.45 0.76
C GLU A 337 4.91 33.05 2.02
N HIS A 338 4.87 31.75 2.38
CA HIS A 338 5.49 31.20 3.59
C HIS A 338 6.67 30.26 3.30
N LEU A 339 7.45 30.48 2.23
CA LEU A 339 8.58 29.62 1.81
C LEU A 339 9.62 29.37 2.91
N ARG A 340 9.87 30.36 3.77
CA ARG A 340 10.81 30.20 4.91
C ARG A 340 10.34 29.18 5.93
N ARG A 341 9.01 29.03 6.07
CA ARG A 341 8.40 28.09 7.03
C ARG A 341 8.16 26.71 6.42
N LEU A 342 7.97 26.65 5.10
CA LEU A 342 7.62 25.42 4.37
C LEU A 342 8.55 24.23 4.68
N PRO A 343 9.90 24.32 4.73
CA PRO A 343 10.74 23.17 5.03
C PRO A 343 10.47 22.56 6.42
N VAL A 344 10.19 23.40 7.43
CA VAL A 344 9.84 22.95 8.78
C VAL A 344 8.51 22.20 8.76
N VAL A 345 7.51 22.75 8.06
CA VAL A 345 6.19 22.11 7.92
C VAL A 345 6.29 20.77 7.19
N MET A 346 7.05 20.70 6.09
CA MET A 346 7.33 19.47 5.36
C MET A 346 8.01 18.41 6.25
N GLY A 347 9.01 18.82 7.05
CA GLY A 347 9.66 17.94 8.01
C GLY A 347 8.70 17.42 9.08
N VAL A 348 7.81 18.26 9.59
CA VAL A 348 6.79 17.85 10.57
C VAL A 348 5.75 16.93 9.93
N ARG A 349 5.30 17.19 8.70
CA ARG A 349 4.42 16.28 7.94
C ARG A 349 5.03 14.89 7.82
N TRP A 350 6.32 14.83 7.49
CA TRP A 350 7.06 13.56 7.42
C TRP A 350 7.10 12.87 8.79
N LEU A 351 7.50 13.56 9.85
CA LEU A 351 7.56 13.02 11.20
C LEU A 351 6.19 12.50 11.70
N ARG A 352 5.10 13.19 11.36
CA ARG A 352 3.73 12.75 11.68
C ARG A 352 3.38 11.43 11.01
N THR A 353 3.63 11.32 9.70
CA THR A 353 3.33 10.11 8.94
C THR A 353 4.13 8.91 9.46
N TRP A 354 5.38 9.13 9.85
CA TRP A 354 6.22 8.08 10.42
C TRP A 354 6.04 7.87 11.93
N GLY A 355 5.01 8.51 12.53
CA GLY A 355 4.66 8.31 13.95
C GLY A 355 5.69 8.85 14.94
N LEU A 356 6.54 9.80 14.53
CA LEU A 356 7.64 10.37 15.32
C LEU A 356 7.30 11.74 15.92
N PHE A 357 6.17 12.33 15.52
CA PHE A 357 5.71 13.61 16.07
C PHE A 357 4.26 13.54 16.50
N ARG A 358 3.97 13.80 17.77
CA ARG A 358 2.64 13.80 18.39
C ARG A 358 1.78 12.57 18.03
N PRO A 359 2.24 11.33 18.26
CA PRO A 359 1.54 10.11 17.87
C PRO A 359 0.16 9.99 18.50
N HIS A 360 -0.04 10.42 19.75
CA HIS A 360 -1.33 10.43 20.41
C HIS A 360 -2.37 11.30 19.65
N GLN A 361 -1.95 12.45 19.13
CA GLN A 361 -2.82 13.29 18.30
C GLN A 361 -3.19 12.58 16.98
N GLN A 362 -2.29 11.80 16.39
CA GLN A 362 -2.58 11.00 15.19
C GLN A 362 -3.62 9.92 15.48
N VAL A 363 -3.56 9.26 16.64
CA VAL A 363 -4.57 8.30 17.11
C VAL A 363 -5.94 8.96 17.23
N GLN A 364 -6.01 10.19 17.77
CA GLN A 364 -7.26 10.95 17.85
C GLN A 364 -7.81 11.31 16.46
N VAL A 365 -6.96 11.76 15.54
CA VAL A 365 -7.36 12.04 14.16
C VAL A 365 -7.89 10.79 13.47
N ALA A 366 -7.22 9.64 13.63
CA ALA A 366 -7.65 8.38 13.04
C ALA A 366 -9.04 7.92 13.54
N SER A 367 -9.39 8.23 14.79
CA SER A 367 -10.72 7.89 15.31
C SER A 367 -11.86 8.67 14.64
N LEU A 368 -11.60 9.86 14.13
CA LEU A 368 -12.56 10.64 13.35
C LEU A 368 -12.85 10.01 11.98
N GLU A 369 -11.92 9.20 11.48
CA GLU A 369 -12.03 8.43 10.23
C GLU A 369 -12.64 7.03 10.45
N GLY A 370 -13.22 6.75 11.63
CA GLY A 370 -13.86 5.46 11.95
C GLY A 370 -12.90 4.36 12.37
N ARG A 371 -11.70 4.70 12.89
CA ARG A 371 -10.75 3.74 13.44
C ARG A 371 -10.85 3.65 14.96
N SER A 372 -10.61 2.46 15.52
CA SER A 372 -10.59 2.24 16.96
C SER A 372 -9.32 2.83 17.57
N GLN A 373 -9.46 3.74 18.56
CA GLN A 373 -8.31 4.34 19.25
C GLN A 373 -7.43 3.30 19.93
N ALA A 374 -8.02 2.27 20.53
CA ALA A 374 -7.26 1.20 21.19
C ALA A 374 -6.39 0.42 20.18
N TRP A 375 -6.97 0.05 19.04
CA TRP A 375 -6.25 -0.67 17.98
C TRP A 375 -5.23 0.22 17.27
N GLU A 376 -5.52 1.51 17.06
CA GLU A 376 -4.57 2.47 16.50
C GLU A 376 -3.36 2.67 17.43
N THR A 377 -3.63 2.74 18.75
CA THR A 377 -2.57 2.80 19.76
C THR A 377 -1.73 1.52 19.76
N ALA A 378 -2.36 0.35 19.78
CA ALA A 378 -1.66 -0.94 19.71
C ALA A 378 -0.83 -1.06 18.41
N GLY A 379 -1.40 -0.64 17.27
CA GLY A 379 -0.71 -0.61 15.99
C GLY A 379 0.49 0.32 15.98
N THR A 380 0.39 1.48 16.62
CA THR A 380 1.50 2.43 16.77
C THR A 380 2.64 1.83 17.60
N TRP A 381 2.33 1.16 18.72
CA TRP A 381 3.34 0.46 19.52
C TRP A 381 3.99 -0.69 18.74
N MET A 382 3.20 -1.52 18.08
CA MET A 382 3.73 -2.60 17.25
C MET A 382 4.64 -2.07 16.14
N TYR A 383 4.25 -0.96 15.50
CA TYR A 383 5.07 -0.29 14.49
C TYR A 383 6.43 0.17 15.06
N TRP A 384 6.45 0.80 16.24
CA TRP A 384 7.71 1.26 16.85
C TRP A 384 8.64 0.10 17.21
N VAL A 385 8.11 -1.05 17.63
CA VAL A 385 8.90 -2.26 17.84
C VAL A 385 9.44 -2.81 16.53
N MET A 386 8.63 -2.78 15.46
CA MET A 386 9.04 -3.26 14.16
C MET A 386 10.07 -2.36 13.46
N LEU A 387 10.07 -1.08 13.72
CA LEU A 387 10.93 -0.12 13.02
C LEU A 387 12.44 -0.42 13.17
N PRO A 388 13.01 -0.61 14.38
CA PRO A 388 14.41 -1.00 14.54
C PRO A 388 14.68 -2.40 13.98
N LEU A 389 13.73 -3.34 14.08
CA LEU A 389 13.86 -4.68 13.47
C LEU A 389 13.89 -4.57 11.95
N ALA A 390 13.08 -3.71 11.34
CA ALA A 390 13.11 -3.48 9.90
C ALA A 390 14.45 -2.85 9.45
N ALA A 391 15.00 -1.91 10.22
CA ALA A 391 16.33 -1.37 9.96
C ALA A 391 17.41 -2.46 10.04
N MET A 392 17.36 -3.33 11.05
CA MET A 392 18.25 -4.50 11.14
C MET A 392 18.06 -5.45 9.96
N GLY A 393 16.81 -5.73 9.58
CA GLY A 393 16.46 -6.56 8.42
C GLY A 393 17.00 -5.99 7.11
N PHE A 394 16.96 -4.68 6.94
CA PHE A 394 17.58 -4.00 5.80
C PHE A 394 19.10 -4.25 5.77
N VAL A 395 19.80 -4.09 6.89
CA VAL A 395 21.25 -4.35 6.98
C VAL A 395 21.55 -5.82 6.66
N VAL A 396 20.80 -6.76 7.26
CA VAL A 396 20.94 -8.19 6.98
C VAL A 396 20.70 -8.50 5.50
N GLY A 397 19.65 -7.93 4.94
CA GLY A 397 19.29 -8.12 3.52
C GLY A 397 20.38 -7.59 2.58
N ARG A 398 20.95 -6.41 2.89
CA ARG A 398 22.10 -5.85 2.16
C ARG A 398 23.34 -6.78 2.22
N ARG A 399 23.67 -7.26 3.42
CA ARG A 399 24.80 -8.18 3.61
C ARG A 399 24.59 -9.51 2.87
N ARG A 400 23.34 -9.99 2.79
CA ARG A 400 22.97 -11.20 2.05
C ARG A 400 22.73 -10.96 0.55
N ARG A 401 22.98 -9.76 0.05
CA ARG A 401 22.83 -9.34 -1.36
C ARG A 401 21.43 -9.55 -1.93
N HIS A 402 20.38 -9.46 -1.08
CA HIS A 402 19.01 -9.44 -1.58
C HIS A 402 18.75 -8.15 -2.37
N ARG A 403 17.89 -8.24 -3.39
CA ARG A 403 17.46 -7.07 -4.17
C ARG A 403 16.42 -6.28 -3.40
N LEU A 404 16.84 -5.35 -2.53
CA LEU A 404 15.93 -4.60 -1.65
C LEU A 404 15.36 -3.33 -2.28
N TRP A 405 15.93 -2.83 -3.39
CA TRP A 405 15.51 -1.54 -3.94
C TRP A 405 14.00 -1.45 -4.25
N PRO A 406 13.30 -2.50 -4.76
CA PRO A 406 11.86 -2.39 -4.97
C PRO A 406 11.08 -2.15 -3.67
N LEU A 407 11.54 -2.72 -2.56
CA LEU A 407 10.94 -2.52 -1.24
C LEU A 407 11.17 -1.10 -0.69
N LEU A 408 12.22 -0.39 -1.11
CA LEU A 408 12.51 0.96 -0.65
C LEU A 408 11.66 2.02 -1.37
N VAL A 409 11.15 1.72 -2.56
CA VAL A 409 10.34 2.66 -3.35
C VAL A 409 9.08 3.11 -2.61
N PRO A 410 8.28 2.23 -1.98
CA PRO A 410 7.12 2.67 -1.19
C PRO A 410 7.50 3.60 -0.03
N LEU A 411 8.63 3.37 0.65
CA LEU A 411 9.10 4.24 1.73
C LEU A 411 9.42 5.65 1.21
N ALA A 412 10.10 5.73 0.06
CA ALA A 412 10.47 7.00 -0.56
C ALA A 412 9.25 7.75 -1.10
N THR A 413 8.33 7.05 -1.78
CA THR A 413 7.12 7.68 -2.36
C THR A 413 6.15 8.14 -1.28
N VAL A 414 5.95 7.39 -0.21
CA VAL A 414 5.17 7.84 0.97
C VAL A 414 5.80 9.07 1.60
N SER A 415 7.13 9.08 1.79
CA SER A 415 7.83 10.25 2.34
C SER A 415 7.66 11.49 1.47
N LEU A 416 7.83 11.35 0.16
CA LEU A 416 7.64 12.47 -0.78
C LEU A 416 6.20 12.97 -0.78
N ASN A 417 5.23 12.06 -0.91
CA ASN A 417 3.81 12.41 -0.95
C ASN A 417 3.37 13.18 0.30
N THR A 418 3.76 12.70 1.47
CA THR A 418 3.37 13.35 2.73
C THR A 418 4.03 14.71 2.95
N MET A 419 5.28 14.91 2.52
CA MET A 419 5.93 16.22 2.56
C MET A 419 5.19 17.25 1.69
N LEU A 420 4.67 16.82 0.54
CA LEU A 420 3.98 17.69 -0.42
C LEU A 420 2.51 17.93 -0.06
N THR A 421 1.88 17.02 0.69
CA THR A 421 0.47 17.11 1.06
C THR A 421 0.30 17.45 2.55
N TYR A 422 0.12 16.45 3.39
CA TYR A 422 0.00 16.60 4.85
C TYR A 422 0.43 15.33 5.59
N GLY A 423 0.69 15.46 6.90
CA GLY A 423 1.14 14.35 7.74
C GLY A 423 -0.01 13.55 8.34
N ASN A 424 -0.22 12.32 7.87
CA ASN A 424 -1.17 11.37 8.45
C ASN A 424 -0.60 9.95 8.38
N GLN A 425 -0.72 9.18 9.47
CA GLN A 425 -0.22 7.80 9.53
C GLN A 425 -0.88 6.87 8.49
N ARG A 426 -2.11 7.18 8.04
CA ARG A 426 -2.80 6.39 7.01
C ARG A 426 -2.05 6.31 5.68
N PHE A 427 -1.24 7.32 5.33
CA PHE A 427 -0.44 7.30 4.10
C PHE A 427 0.67 6.24 4.11
N ARG A 428 1.08 5.80 5.30
CA ARG A 428 2.10 4.77 5.47
C ARG A 428 1.66 3.39 4.96
N ILE A 429 0.37 3.19 4.68
CA ILE A 429 -0.19 1.91 4.22
C ILE A 429 0.59 1.28 3.06
N ALA A 430 1.09 2.08 2.11
CA ALA A 430 1.91 1.58 1.00
C ALA A 430 3.28 1.06 1.45
N ALA A 431 3.82 1.56 2.56
CA ALA A 431 5.12 1.20 3.12
C ALA A 431 5.06 0.05 4.13
N GLU A 432 3.88 -0.21 4.72
CA GLU A 432 3.72 -1.25 5.75
C GLU A 432 4.15 -2.65 5.30
N PRO A 433 3.84 -3.13 4.08
CA PRO A 433 4.33 -4.42 3.60
C PRO A 433 5.86 -4.51 3.58
N THR A 434 6.55 -3.42 3.24
CA THR A 434 8.02 -3.36 3.29
C THR A 434 8.55 -3.50 4.69
N ILE A 435 7.96 -2.77 5.66
CA ILE A 435 8.36 -2.81 7.08
C ILE A 435 8.19 -4.24 7.62
N LEU A 436 7.06 -4.88 7.33
CA LEU A 436 6.77 -6.25 7.75
C LEU A 436 7.77 -7.26 7.18
N ILE A 437 8.11 -7.18 5.89
CA ILE A 437 9.07 -8.07 5.25
C ILE A 437 10.48 -7.87 5.79
N LEU A 438 10.91 -6.64 5.98
CA LEU A 438 12.21 -6.34 6.57
C LEU A 438 12.28 -6.80 8.03
N THR A 439 11.23 -6.60 8.81
CA THR A 439 11.12 -7.14 10.18
C THR A 439 11.23 -8.67 10.18
N ALA A 440 10.49 -9.35 9.31
CA ALA A 440 10.53 -10.80 9.17
C ALA A 440 11.94 -11.31 8.78
N LEU A 441 12.66 -10.55 7.96
CA LEU A 441 14.03 -10.87 7.55
C LEU A 441 15.00 -10.75 8.73
N ALA A 442 14.83 -9.77 9.62
CA ALA A 442 15.60 -9.68 10.86
C ALA A 442 15.31 -10.85 11.79
N LEU A 443 14.04 -11.16 12.05
CA LEU A 443 13.63 -12.24 12.94
C LEU A 443 14.14 -13.60 12.44
N ALA A 444 14.02 -13.87 11.13
CA ALA A 444 14.54 -15.09 10.52
C ALA A 444 16.09 -15.20 10.62
N ALA A 445 16.80 -14.07 10.66
CA ALA A 445 18.25 -14.06 10.81
C ALA A 445 18.68 -14.36 12.26
N VAL A 446 17.90 -13.94 13.24
CA VAL A 446 18.17 -14.24 14.66
C VAL A 446 17.98 -15.73 14.95
N VAL A 447 16.94 -16.35 14.37
CA VAL A 447 16.63 -17.77 14.57
C VAL A 447 17.64 -18.70 13.89
N ASP A 448 18.27 -18.28 12.77
CA ASP A 448 19.30 -19.08 12.07
C ASP A 448 20.64 -18.31 11.93
N PRO A 449 21.41 -18.17 13.03
CA PRO A 449 22.67 -17.42 13.02
C PRO A 449 23.80 -18.13 12.28
N ARG A 450 23.73 -19.45 12.06
CA ARG A 450 24.79 -20.24 11.39
C ARG A 450 25.03 -19.84 9.94
N ARG A 451 24.19 -19.05 9.34
CA ARG A 451 24.37 -18.44 8.00
C ARG A 451 25.43 -17.32 7.94
N HIS A 452 26.06 -16.94 9.05
CA HIS A 452 27.07 -15.87 9.08
C HIS A 452 28.50 -16.36 8.85
N ARG A 453 28.75 -17.68 8.85
CA ARG A 453 30.09 -18.19 8.52
C ARG A 453 30.12 -18.38 6.98
N SER A 454 30.77 -17.47 6.27
CA SER A 454 31.38 -17.79 4.97
C SER A 454 32.18 -19.08 5.13
N PRO A 455 32.20 -20.02 4.15
CA PRO A 455 33.16 -21.05 4.17
C PRO A 455 34.52 -20.36 4.27
N ALA A 456 35.25 -20.61 5.35
CA ALA A 456 36.65 -20.26 5.44
C ALA A 456 37.31 -20.77 4.16
N VAL A 457 37.94 -19.88 3.42
CA VAL A 457 38.82 -20.28 2.31
C VAL A 457 39.74 -21.32 2.91
N ALA A 458 39.56 -22.58 2.48
CA ALA A 458 40.52 -23.62 2.79
C ALA A 458 41.86 -23.15 2.26
N ALA A 459 42.79 -22.89 3.18
CA ALA A 459 44.15 -22.58 2.80
C ALA A 459 44.65 -23.70 1.87
N PRO A 460 45.26 -23.38 0.74
CA PRO A 460 45.89 -24.43 -0.09
C PRO A 460 46.93 -25.15 0.76
N GLY A 461 46.72 -26.46 0.92
CA GLY A 461 47.63 -27.33 1.64
C GLY A 461 49.04 -27.15 1.14
N ALA A 462 49.94 -26.94 2.07
CA ALA A 462 51.38 -27.06 1.86
C ALA A 462 51.66 -28.43 1.25
N ALA A 463 52.08 -28.46 0.01
CA ALA A 463 52.66 -29.64 -0.59
C ALA A 463 54.01 -29.88 0.09
N ASP A 464 54.06 -30.87 1.00
CA ASP A 464 55.32 -31.41 1.50
C ASP A 464 56.09 -32.00 0.33
N GLY A 465 57.21 -31.38 0.02
CA GLY A 465 58.24 -31.95 -0.82
C GLY A 465 58.94 -33.06 -0.07
N ALA A 466 58.97 -34.23 -0.68
CA ALA A 466 59.95 -35.25 -0.34
C ALA A 466 60.61 -35.71 -1.65
N HIS A 467 61.88 -35.34 -1.79
CA HIS A 467 62.89 -36.01 -2.57
C HIS A 467 63.52 -37.11 -1.72
N PRO A 468 64.27 -38.06 -2.28
CA PRO A 468 65.04 -38.03 -3.51
C PRO A 468 64.55 -38.96 -4.62
#